data_aff9da2efd70179bb230d8f217c9fd66
#
_entry.id   aff9da2efd70179bb230d8f217c9fd66
#
_cell.length_a   1.000
_cell.length_b   1.000
_cell.length_c   1.000
_cell.angle_alpha   90.00
_cell.angle_beta   90.00
_cell.angle_gamma   90.00
#
_symmetry.space_group_name_H-M   'P 1'
#
loop_
_entity.id
_entity.type
_entity.pdbx_description
1 polymer ?
#
loop_
_entity_poly.entity_id
_entity_poly.type
_entity_poly.pdbx_seq_one_letter_code
_entity_poly.pdbx_strand_id
1 'polypeptide(L)'
;MELKTTRWDVGTGRDAGIATITLSRPERRNSWTGRMHTELRHLLQIAEDDPDLRVVIITGDPEGRTFCPGADTKALESHVERGGYDAGTPDDIATPGHGVDPAFDADFAAFFGLDVVTIAAVNGAAAGVGLALACWCDLRVAVSGATWTTAHGKLNLPAEYGLSWLLPRLIGHGRASDLLLSSRRFTSDEAERMGLVTRLVDDNCHGAALDLARSLVTEVSPHSLRATKRQMVIDATHDNPGRSVSDAQARLEQMSTEPDYHEAITAFVERRPPRWNR
;
A
#
# COMPACT_ATOMS: atom_id res chain seq x y z
N MET A 1 -6.77 -20.56 -2.47
CA MET A 1 -6.68 -20.60 -0.97
C MET A 1 -8.02 -20.24 -0.38
N GLU A 2 -8.47 -20.86 0.74
CA GLU A 2 -9.63 -20.43 1.50
C GLU A 2 -9.26 -19.22 2.37
N LEU A 3 -9.96 -18.09 2.21
CA LEU A 3 -9.75 -16.87 2.98
C LEU A 3 -10.49 -16.97 4.33
N LYS A 4 -9.80 -16.66 5.44
CA LYS A 4 -10.33 -16.74 6.83
C LYS A 4 -10.19 -15.44 7.61
N THR A 5 -9.27 -14.58 7.19
CA THR A 5 -8.89 -13.35 7.89
C THR A 5 -8.90 -12.14 6.99
N THR A 6 -9.19 -12.37 5.70
CA THR A 6 -9.33 -11.33 4.68
C THR A 6 -10.56 -11.60 3.82
N ARG A 7 -11.03 -10.56 3.12
CA ARG A 7 -12.00 -10.67 2.02
C ARG A 7 -11.41 -10.04 0.76
N TRP A 8 -11.85 -10.55 -0.39
CA TRP A 8 -11.44 -10.09 -1.70
C TRP A 8 -12.65 -9.75 -2.55
N ASP A 9 -12.72 -8.51 -2.99
CA ASP A 9 -13.81 -8.00 -3.81
C ASP A 9 -13.23 -7.34 -5.07
N VAL A 10 -13.63 -7.81 -6.25
CA VAL A 10 -13.24 -7.22 -7.53
C VAL A 10 -14.38 -6.36 -8.05
N GLY A 11 -14.07 -5.11 -8.33
CA GLY A 11 -15.03 -4.13 -8.81
C GLY A 11 -15.51 -4.43 -10.23
N THR A 12 -16.76 -4.10 -10.50
CA THR A 12 -17.40 -4.24 -11.82
C THR A 12 -17.99 -2.92 -12.28
N GLY A 13 -18.30 -2.82 -13.55
CA GLY A 13 -18.89 -1.60 -14.11
C GLY A 13 -17.94 -0.40 -13.95
N ARG A 14 -18.35 0.62 -13.22
CA ARG A 14 -17.54 1.82 -12.97
C ARG A 14 -16.30 1.57 -12.10
N ASP A 15 -16.25 0.44 -11.40
CA ASP A 15 -15.16 0.04 -10.51
C ASP A 15 -14.26 -1.04 -11.16
N ALA A 16 -14.47 -1.35 -12.44
CA ALA A 16 -13.62 -2.27 -13.18
C ALA A 16 -12.15 -1.82 -13.14
N GLY A 17 -11.23 -2.76 -12.94
CA GLY A 17 -9.80 -2.48 -12.76
C GLY A 17 -9.39 -2.14 -11.31
N ILE A 18 -10.34 -2.20 -10.36
CA ILE A 18 -10.10 -1.94 -8.94
C ILE A 18 -10.47 -3.18 -8.15
N ALA A 19 -9.62 -3.61 -7.22
CA ALA A 19 -9.95 -4.63 -6.25
C ALA A 19 -9.81 -4.11 -4.82
N THR A 20 -10.52 -4.71 -3.88
CA THR A 20 -10.44 -4.38 -2.45
C THR A 20 -10.06 -5.62 -1.65
N ILE A 21 -9.00 -5.48 -0.84
CA ILE A 21 -8.63 -6.42 0.23
C ILE A 21 -9.14 -5.85 1.54
N THR A 22 -10.03 -6.55 2.20
CA THR A 22 -10.51 -6.19 3.54
C THR A 22 -9.84 -7.08 4.58
N LEU A 23 -9.11 -6.49 5.53
CA LEU A 23 -8.59 -7.17 6.70
C LEU A 23 -9.78 -7.47 7.62
N SER A 24 -10.19 -8.74 7.73
CA SER A 24 -11.49 -9.12 8.31
C SER A 24 -11.35 -10.09 9.47
N ARG A 25 -11.12 -9.51 10.64
CA ARG A 25 -11.23 -10.16 11.95
C ARG A 25 -11.92 -9.19 12.93
N PRO A 26 -13.18 -8.82 12.66
CA PRO A 26 -13.87 -7.76 13.41
C PRO A 26 -13.96 -8.07 14.90
N GLU A 27 -14.13 -9.32 15.28
CA GLU A 27 -14.16 -9.79 16.69
C GLU A 27 -12.81 -9.60 17.43
N ARG A 28 -11.73 -9.40 16.67
CA ARG A 28 -10.37 -9.08 17.13
C ARG A 28 -9.90 -7.71 16.68
N ARG A 29 -10.84 -6.84 16.30
CA ARG A 29 -10.53 -5.47 15.81
C ARG A 29 -9.55 -5.47 14.63
N ASN A 30 -9.60 -6.47 13.76
CA ASN A 30 -8.71 -6.65 12.61
C ASN A 30 -7.22 -6.81 12.98
N SER A 31 -6.90 -7.36 14.17
CA SER A 31 -5.52 -7.59 14.59
C SER A 31 -4.81 -8.57 13.66
N TRP A 32 -3.53 -8.29 13.42
CA TRP A 32 -2.67 -8.99 12.48
C TRP A 32 -2.27 -10.38 12.98
N THR A 33 -2.26 -11.33 12.06
CA THR A 33 -1.77 -12.70 12.29
C THR A 33 -0.94 -13.18 11.11
N GLY A 34 -0.13 -14.24 11.30
CA GLY A 34 0.58 -14.90 10.20
C GLY A 34 -0.36 -15.38 9.09
N ARG A 35 -1.57 -15.86 9.45
CA ARG A 35 -2.60 -16.22 8.46
C ARG A 35 -3.04 -15.02 7.61
N MET A 36 -3.27 -13.86 8.21
CA MET A 36 -3.63 -12.64 7.50
C MET A 36 -2.50 -12.19 6.57
N HIS A 37 -1.25 -12.33 6.99
CA HIS A 37 -0.08 -12.06 6.16
C HIS A 37 -0.03 -12.98 4.93
N THR A 38 -0.20 -14.27 5.13
CA THR A 38 -0.25 -15.26 4.03
C THR A 38 -1.37 -14.96 3.04
N GLU A 39 -2.57 -14.65 3.54
CA GLU A 39 -3.72 -14.32 2.70
C GLU A 39 -3.51 -13.00 1.93
N LEU A 40 -2.95 -11.97 2.58
CA LEU A 40 -2.63 -10.71 1.91
C LEU A 40 -1.66 -10.92 0.74
N ARG A 41 -0.57 -11.67 0.95
CA ARG A 41 0.40 -11.97 -0.11
C ARG A 41 -0.23 -12.76 -1.26
N HIS A 42 -1.08 -13.73 -0.94
CA HIS A 42 -1.82 -14.49 -1.95
C HIS A 42 -2.75 -13.59 -2.78
N LEU A 43 -3.45 -12.67 -2.15
CA LEU A 43 -4.37 -11.75 -2.84
C LEU A 43 -3.61 -10.71 -3.69
N LEU A 44 -2.47 -10.23 -3.21
CA LEU A 44 -1.59 -9.37 -4.00
C LEU A 44 -1.02 -10.11 -5.22
N GLN A 45 -0.70 -11.41 -5.10
CA GLN A 45 -0.29 -12.21 -6.25
C GLN A 45 -1.42 -12.36 -7.27
N ILE A 46 -2.65 -12.60 -6.82
CA ILE A 46 -3.83 -12.63 -7.72
C ILE A 46 -3.98 -11.28 -8.45
N ALA A 47 -3.75 -10.16 -7.75
CA ALA A 47 -3.82 -8.84 -8.37
C ALA A 47 -2.71 -8.61 -9.41
N GLU A 48 -1.50 -9.10 -9.17
CA GLU A 48 -0.38 -9.01 -10.12
C GLU A 48 -0.60 -9.88 -11.36
N ASP A 49 -1.19 -11.07 -11.18
CA ASP A 49 -1.44 -12.01 -12.26
C ASP A 49 -2.63 -11.60 -13.15
N ASP A 50 -3.45 -10.66 -12.69
CA ASP A 50 -4.61 -10.15 -13.44
C ASP A 50 -4.26 -8.84 -14.19
N PRO A 51 -4.10 -8.90 -15.53
CA PRO A 51 -3.71 -7.74 -16.32
C PRO A 51 -4.76 -6.63 -16.36
N ASP A 52 -6.02 -6.94 -16.01
CA ASP A 52 -7.11 -5.96 -15.96
C ASP A 52 -7.10 -5.14 -14.67
N LEU A 53 -6.48 -5.64 -13.59
CA LEU A 53 -6.37 -4.91 -12.33
C LEU A 53 -5.26 -3.86 -12.38
N ARG A 54 -5.56 -2.68 -11.88
CA ARG A 54 -4.66 -1.51 -11.84
C ARG A 54 -4.48 -0.94 -10.45
N VAL A 55 -5.51 -1.08 -9.60
CA VAL A 55 -5.52 -0.53 -8.24
C VAL A 55 -6.03 -1.57 -7.27
N VAL A 56 -5.33 -1.73 -6.15
CA VAL A 56 -5.77 -2.51 -4.99
C VAL A 56 -5.96 -1.60 -3.81
N ILE A 57 -7.16 -1.56 -3.27
CA ILE A 57 -7.48 -0.86 -2.02
C ILE A 57 -7.34 -1.86 -0.86
N ILE A 58 -6.64 -1.48 0.20
CA ILE A 58 -6.52 -2.27 1.42
C ILE A 58 -7.23 -1.51 2.54
N THR A 59 -8.18 -2.15 3.21
CA THR A 59 -8.96 -1.54 4.30
C THR A 59 -9.22 -2.53 5.44
N GLY A 60 -9.61 -2.02 6.60
CA GLY A 60 -10.08 -2.85 7.71
C GLY A 60 -11.59 -3.10 7.61
N ASP A 61 -12.05 -4.27 8.07
CA ASP A 61 -13.47 -4.54 8.24
C ASP A 61 -14.11 -3.47 9.15
N PRO A 62 -15.14 -2.76 8.68
CA PRO A 62 -15.74 -1.66 9.43
C PRO A 62 -16.34 -2.09 10.78
N GLU A 63 -16.81 -3.35 10.91
CA GLU A 63 -17.30 -3.87 12.19
C GLU A 63 -16.20 -3.94 13.25
N GLY A 64 -14.92 -4.12 12.84
CA GLY A 64 -13.76 -4.08 13.72
C GLY A 64 -13.40 -2.68 14.23
N ARG A 65 -13.94 -1.62 13.63
CA ARG A 65 -13.74 -0.20 13.97
C ARG A 65 -12.27 0.22 13.99
N THR A 66 -11.41 -0.49 13.28
CA THR A 66 -9.98 -0.21 13.13
C THR A 66 -9.54 -0.62 11.73
N PHE A 67 -8.46 -0.02 11.26
CA PHE A 67 -7.75 -0.55 10.11
C PHE A 67 -7.00 -1.83 10.51
N CYS A 68 -5.95 -1.70 11.31
CA CYS A 68 -5.21 -2.79 11.94
C CYS A 68 -4.47 -2.25 13.17
N PRO A 69 -4.83 -2.68 14.39
CA PRO A 69 -4.27 -2.14 15.63
C PRO A 69 -2.92 -2.77 16.01
N GLY A 70 -2.32 -3.58 15.13
CA GLY A 70 -1.06 -4.30 15.37
C GLY A 70 -1.25 -5.80 15.47
N ALA A 71 -0.21 -6.49 15.92
CA ALA A 71 -0.21 -7.93 16.10
C ALA A 71 -1.27 -8.40 17.09
N ASP A 72 -1.86 -9.57 16.83
CA ASP A 72 -2.77 -10.22 17.78
C ASP A 72 -2.03 -10.56 19.08
N THR A 73 -2.65 -10.26 20.23
CA THR A 73 -2.02 -10.47 21.54
C THR A 73 -1.63 -11.92 21.79
N LYS A 74 -2.42 -12.89 21.32
CA LYS A 74 -2.08 -14.31 21.41
C LYS A 74 -0.82 -14.67 20.59
N ALA A 75 -0.61 -14.01 19.46
CA ALA A 75 0.61 -14.19 18.69
C ALA A 75 1.83 -13.66 19.49
N LEU A 76 1.70 -12.50 20.13
CA LEU A 76 2.75 -11.94 20.99
C LEU A 76 3.06 -12.84 22.21
N GLU A 77 2.04 -13.37 22.87
CA GLU A 77 2.19 -14.33 23.98
C GLU A 77 2.96 -15.59 23.51
N SER A 78 2.61 -16.12 22.35
CA SER A 78 3.29 -17.28 21.77
C SER A 78 4.76 -17.02 21.42
N HIS A 79 5.12 -15.80 21.05
CA HIS A 79 6.54 -15.42 20.85
C HIS A 79 7.34 -15.45 22.17
N VAL A 80 6.73 -14.98 23.24
CA VAL A 80 7.36 -15.05 24.58
C VAL A 80 7.57 -16.50 25.02
N GLU A 81 6.55 -17.35 24.84
CA GLU A 81 6.62 -18.77 25.22
C GLU A 81 7.66 -19.55 24.41
N ARG A 82 7.84 -19.24 23.13
CA ARG A 82 8.81 -19.89 22.24
C ARG A 82 10.23 -19.32 22.35
N GLY A 83 10.39 -18.18 23.01
CA GLY A 83 11.67 -17.49 23.15
C GLY A 83 12.18 -16.82 21.88
N GLY A 84 11.28 -16.44 20.93
CA GLY A 84 11.65 -15.77 19.69
C GLY A 84 10.47 -15.33 18.84
N TYR A 85 10.74 -14.44 17.90
CA TYR A 85 9.77 -13.98 16.92
C TYR A 85 9.57 -15.05 15.85
N ASP A 86 8.30 -15.40 15.60
CA ASP A 86 7.88 -16.27 14.52
C ASP A 86 6.73 -15.59 13.78
N ALA A 87 6.94 -15.22 12.52
CA ALA A 87 5.91 -14.62 11.68
C ALA A 87 4.74 -15.59 11.40
N GLY A 88 4.92 -16.89 11.65
CA GLY A 88 3.88 -17.91 11.50
C GLY A 88 3.47 -18.16 10.04
N THR A 89 4.30 -17.74 9.08
CA THR A 89 4.08 -17.91 7.65
C THR A 89 5.01 -18.97 7.08
N PRO A 90 4.49 -19.93 6.30
CA PRO A 90 5.34 -20.91 5.58
C PRO A 90 6.28 -20.22 4.58
N ASP A 91 7.46 -20.79 4.34
CA ASP A 91 8.44 -20.27 3.39
C ASP A 91 7.96 -20.32 1.92
N ASP A 92 6.97 -21.18 1.62
CA ASP A 92 6.43 -21.42 0.27
C ASP A 92 5.22 -20.54 -0.09
N ILE A 93 4.98 -19.45 0.64
CA ILE A 93 3.90 -18.53 0.31
C ILE A 93 4.20 -17.68 -0.92
N ALA A 94 3.13 -17.11 -1.53
CA ALA A 94 3.26 -16.21 -2.68
C ALA A 94 4.24 -15.04 -2.41
N THR A 95 4.98 -14.67 -3.45
CA THR A 95 6.00 -13.59 -3.41
C THR A 95 5.66 -12.45 -4.38
N PRO A 96 4.49 -11.77 -4.22
CA PRO A 96 4.08 -10.70 -5.13
C PRO A 96 5.11 -9.57 -5.12
N GLY A 97 5.40 -9.00 -6.30
CA GLY A 97 6.35 -7.89 -6.47
C GLY A 97 7.84 -8.27 -6.40
N HIS A 98 8.17 -9.55 -6.15
CA HIS A 98 9.56 -10.02 -6.18
C HIS A 98 10.12 -10.10 -7.61
N GLY A 99 11.44 -10.00 -7.74
CA GLY A 99 12.14 -10.13 -9.02
C GLY A 99 12.28 -8.85 -9.85
N VAL A 100 11.69 -7.75 -9.38
CA VAL A 100 11.81 -6.42 -10.01
C VAL A 100 13.14 -5.77 -9.71
N ASP A 101 13.52 -5.76 -8.45
CA ASP A 101 14.82 -5.34 -7.93
C ASP A 101 15.08 -6.10 -6.63
N PRO A 102 16.30 -6.61 -6.39
CA PRO A 102 16.61 -7.34 -5.16
C PRO A 102 16.34 -6.55 -3.86
N ALA A 103 16.34 -5.20 -3.92
CA ALA A 103 16.01 -4.34 -2.79
C ALA A 103 14.55 -4.48 -2.35
N PHE A 104 13.67 -5.00 -3.21
CA PHE A 104 12.24 -5.17 -2.95
C PHE A 104 11.87 -6.61 -2.58
N ASP A 105 12.81 -7.57 -2.69
CA ASP A 105 12.56 -8.98 -2.41
C ASP A 105 12.57 -9.27 -0.89
N ALA A 106 11.73 -8.52 -0.16
CA ALA A 106 11.52 -8.67 1.28
C ALA A 106 10.08 -8.34 1.65
N ASP A 107 9.62 -8.89 2.76
CA ASP A 107 8.29 -8.60 3.29
C ASP A 107 8.05 -7.09 3.42
N PHE A 108 6.89 -6.64 3.03
CA PHE A 108 6.46 -5.24 2.90
C PHE A 108 7.21 -4.44 1.83
N ALA A 109 8.55 -4.56 1.70
CA ALA A 109 9.28 -3.88 0.64
C ALA A 109 8.81 -4.31 -0.76
N ALA A 110 8.29 -5.52 -0.89
CA ALA A 110 7.69 -6.08 -2.10
C ALA A 110 6.51 -5.25 -2.66
N PHE A 111 5.85 -4.43 -1.84
CA PHE A 111 4.85 -3.47 -2.33
C PHE A 111 5.39 -2.52 -3.40
N PHE A 112 6.68 -2.21 -3.35
CA PHE A 112 7.35 -1.40 -4.36
C PHE A 112 7.59 -2.16 -5.67
N GLY A 113 7.65 -3.49 -5.60
CA GLY A 113 7.75 -4.34 -6.79
C GLY A 113 6.43 -4.57 -7.52
N LEU A 114 5.27 -4.27 -6.90
CA LEU A 114 3.95 -4.49 -7.50
C LEU A 114 3.71 -3.54 -8.69
N ASP A 115 3.14 -4.05 -9.76
CA ASP A 115 2.68 -3.24 -10.90
C ASP A 115 1.35 -2.52 -10.60
N VAL A 116 0.50 -3.11 -9.77
CA VAL A 116 -0.74 -2.47 -9.32
C VAL A 116 -0.45 -1.34 -8.32
N VAL A 117 -1.22 -0.26 -8.41
CA VAL A 117 -1.16 0.80 -7.39
C VAL A 117 -1.90 0.36 -6.14
N THR A 118 -1.32 0.57 -4.99
CA THR A 118 -1.90 0.22 -3.69
C THR A 118 -2.38 1.46 -2.94
N ILE A 119 -3.62 1.41 -2.43
CA ILE A 119 -4.22 2.48 -1.62
C ILE A 119 -4.62 1.93 -0.26
N ALA A 120 -4.00 2.42 0.81
CA ALA A 120 -4.50 2.15 2.15
C ALA A 120 -5.71 3.05 2.46
N ALA A 121 -6.89 2.46 2.64
CA ALA A 121 -8.08 3.13 3.16
C ALA A 121 -8.16 2.89 4.68
N VAL A 122 -7.54 3.79 5.43
CA VAL A 122 -7.33 3.64 6.88
C VAL A 122 -8.57 4.10 7.64
N ASN A 123 -9.50 3.18 7.84
CA ASN A 123 -10.82 3.41 8.43
C ASN A 123 -10.84 3.45 9.97
N GLY A 124 -9.68 3.58 10.60
CA GLY A 124 -9.57 3.66 12.05
C GLY A 124 -8.13 3.50 12.55
N ALA A 125 -7.95 3.00 13.76
CA ALA A 125 -6.63 2.86 14.36
C ALA A 125 -5.67 2.02 13.52
N ALA A 126 -4.41 2.48 13.41
CA ALA A 126 -3.31 1.80 12.73
C ALA A 126 -2.06 1.80 13.63
N ALA A 127 -1.58 0.61 14.02
CA ALA A 127 -0.45 0.52 14.95
C ALA A 127 0.51 -0.64 14.58
N GLY A 128 1.80 -0.46 14.87
CA GLY A 128 2.83 -1.46 14.57
C GLY A 128 2.76 -1.92 13.10
N VAL A 129 2.56 -3.21 12.87
CA VAL A 129 2.43 -3.79 11.52
C VAL A 129 1.30 -3.15 10.69
N GLY A 130 0.19 -2.72 11.33
CA GLY A 130 -0.90 -2.04 10.62
C GLY A 130 -0.47 -0.66 10.11
N LEU A 131 0.32 0.09 10.88
CA LEU A 131 0.90 1.34 10.41
C LEU A 131 1.94 1.08 9.30
N ALA A 132 2.77 0.05 9.44
CA ALA A 132 3.73 -0.32 8.42
C ALA A 132 3.03 -0.66 7.09
N LEU A 133 1.98 -1.49 7.14
CA LEU A 133 1.18 -1.82 5.96
C LEU A 133 0.63 -0.57 5.27
N ALA A 134 0.04 0.35 6.04
CA ALA A 134 -0.46 1.61 5.48
C ALA A 134 0.66 2.46 4.85
N CYS A 135 1.85 2.49 5.45
CA CYS A 135 2.99 3.25 4.94
C CYS A 135 3.57 2.66 3.65
N TRP A 136 3.58 1.33 3.50
CA TRP A 136 4.07 0.66 2.29
C TRP A 136 3.12 0.73 1.10
N CYS A 137 1.85 1.04 1.29
CA CYS A 137 0.97 1.38 0.17
C CYS A 137 1.45 2.66 -0.54
N ASP A 138 1.17 2.78 -1.84
CA ASP A 138 1.52 3.98 -2.61
C ASP A 138 0.79 5.22 -2.08
N LEU A 139 -0.50 5.10 -1.82
CA LEU A 139 -1.36 6.19 -1.37
C LEU A 139 -2.10 5.83 -0.07
N ARG A 140 -2.48 6.84 0.71
CA ARG A 140 -3.21 6.70 1.99
C ARG A 140 -4.37 7.65 2.05
N VAL A 141 -5.57 7.09 2.20
CA VAL A 141 -6.80 7.81 2.55
C VAL A 141 -7.14 7.44 3.97
N ALA A 142 -7.38 8.40 4.84
CA ALA A 142 -7.63 8.11 6.26
C ALA A 142 -8.88 8.83 6.79
N VAL A 143 -9.56 8.20 7.75
CA VAL A 143 -10.61 8.87 8.52
C VAL A 143 -9.98 9.79 9.56
N SER A 144 -10.55 10.98 9.75
CA SER A 144 -10.13 11.97 10.75
C SER A 144 -10.22 11.41 12.18
N GLY A 145 -9.31 11.83 13.06
CA GLY A 145 -9.29 11.45 14.47
C GLY A 145 -8.80 10.02 14.76
N ALA A 146 -8.43 9.24 13.75
CA ALA A 146 -7.91 7.89 13.96
C ALA A 146 -6.56 7.92 14.68
N THR A 147 -6.35 7.00 15.64
CA THR A 147 -5.11 6.92 16.43
C THR A 147 -4.08 6.04 15.75
N TRP A 148 -2.88 6.55 15.55
CA TRP A 148 -1.75 5.87 14.93
C TRP A 148 -0.55 5.82 15.87
N THR A 149 0.28 4.79 15.76
CA THR A 149 1.55 4.65 16.52
C THR A 149 2.45 3.61 15.88
N THR A 150 3.74 3.80 15.96
CA THR A 150 4.75 2.78 15.59
C THR A 150 4.80 1.63 16.59
N ALA A 151 4.44 1.87 17.85
CA ALA A 151 4.31 0.95 18.97
C ALA A 151 5.62 0.23 19.45
N HIS A 152 6.54 -0.08 18.56
CA HIS A 152 7.71 -0.95 18.76
C HIS A 152 8.57 -0.56 19.99
N GLY A 153 8.85 0.72 20.19
CA GLY A 153 9.71 1.19 21.30
C GLY A 153 9.15 0.91 22.69
N LYS A 154 7.82 0.77 22.82
CA LYS A 154 7.15 0.40 24.06
C LYS A 154 7.15 -1.11 24.34
N LEU A 155 7.52 -1.89 23.34
CA LEU A 155 7.59 -3.35 23.39
C LEU A 155 9.03 -3.86 23.40
N ASN A 156 10.03 -2.97 23.55
CA ASN A 156 11.46 -3.29 23.47
C ASN A 156 11.85 -3.91 22.11
N LEU A 157 11.22 -3.44 21.03
CA LEU A 157 11.49 -3.87 19.67
C LEU A 157 12.15 -2.73 18.86
N PRO A 158 12.95 -3.04 17.82
CA PRO A 158 13.46 -2.03 16.89
C PRO A 158 12.32 -1.53 15.99
N ALA A 159 12.59 -0.52 15.16
CA ALA A 159 11.66 -0.12 14.11
C ALA A 159 11.46 -1.26 13.11
N GLU A 160 10.29 -1.86 13.15
CA GLU A 160 9.95 -3.07 12.38
C GLU A 160 9.53 -2.75 10.96
N TYR A 161 9.52 -3.78 10.11
CA TYR A 161 8.97 -3.76 8.74
C TYR A 161 9.54 -2.64 7.87
N GLY A 162 10.80 -2.26 8.08
CA GLY A 162 11.46 -1.23 7.28
C GLY A 162 10.99 0.21 7.54
N LEU A 163 10.23 0.48 8.58
CA LEU A 163 9.77 1.84 8.92
C LEU A 163 10.92 2.83 9.15
N SER A 164 12.09 2.37 9.61
CA SER A 164 13.30 3.21 9.77
C SER A 164 13.85 3.74 8.43
N TRP A 165 13.63 3.00 7.35
CA TRP A 165 13.98 3.42 6.00
C TRP A 165 12.87 4.25 5.35
N LEU A 166 11.60 3.83 5.53
CA LEU A 166 10.46 4.35 4.81
C LEU A 166 9.96 5.69 5.38
N LEU A 167 9.73 5.79 6.69
CA LEU A 167 9.15 7.01 7.30
C LEU A 167 9.98 8.27 7.04
N PRO A 168 11.34 8.28 7.15
CA PRO A 168 12.12 9.46 6.82
C PRO A 168 11.93 9.94 5.37
N ARG A 169 11.65 9.03 4.45
CA ARG A 169 11.37 9.34 3.05
C ARG A 169 9.98 9.92 2.82
N LEU A 170 9.00 9.47 3.60
CA LEU A 170 7.62 9.95 3.50
C LEU A 170 7.41 11.32 4.18
N ILE A 171 7.98 11.54 5.37
CA ILE A 171 7.67 12.71 6.21
C ILE A 171 8.90 13.53 6.66
N GLY A 172 10.07 13.19 6.13
CA GLY A 172 11.33 13.82 6.50
C GLY A 172 11.92 13.30 7.81
N HIS A 173 13.23 13.38 7.94
CA HIS A 173 14.00 12.75 9.03
C HIS A 173 13.55 13.21 10.42
N GLY A 174 13.32 14.52 10.62
CA GLY A 174 12.95 15.05 11.94
C GLY A 174 11.63 14.52 12.48
N ARG A 175 10.59 14.51 11.64
CA ARG A 175 9.27 13.97 12.01
C ARG A 175 9.30 12.45 12.20
N ALA A 176 10.02 11.76 11.33
CA ALA A 176 10.20 10.32 11.46
C ALA A 176 10.95 9.95 12.75
N SER A 177 11.99 10.71 13.13
CA SER A 177 12.72 10.51 14.39
C SER A 177 11.81 10.69 15.60
N ASP A 178 10.96 11.72 15.61
CA ASP A 178 9.98 11.91 16.68
C ASP A 178 9.06 10.68 16.83
N LEU A 179 8.48 10.19 15.75
CA LEU A 179 7.57 9.04 15.80
C LEU A 179 8.28 7.72 16.12
N LEU A 180 9.46 7.48 15.55
CA LEU A 180 10.17 6.22 15.71
C LEU A 180 10.82 6.11 17.08
N LEU A 181 11.49 7.18 17.57
CA LEU A 181 12.20 7.13 18.85
C LEU A 181 11.23 7.17 20.04
N SER A 182 10.15 7.93 19.96
CA SER A 182 9.18 8.05 21.04
C SER A 182 8.13 6.95 21.06
N SER A 183 7.84 6.34 19.91
CA SER A 183 6.66 5.47 19.69
C SER A 183 5.38 6.06 20.28
N ARG A 184 5.26 7.41 20.24
CA ARG A 184 4.07 8.10 20.73
C ARG A 184 2.85 7.84 19.84
N ARG A 185 1.68 8.09 20.39
CA ARG A 185 0.46 8.15 19.60
C ARG A 185 0.38 9.49 18.87
N PHE A 186 -0.19 9.47 17.67
CA PHE A 186 -0.53 10.64 16.89
C PHE A 186 -1.85 10.38 16.16
N THR A 187 -2.49 11.43 15.64
CA THR A 187 -3.76 11.30 14.93
C THR A 187 -3.54 11.25 13.42
N SER A 188 -4.53 10.75 12.68
CA SER A 188 -4.57 10.83 11.22
C SER A 188 -4.51 12.27 10.71
N ASP A 189 -5.06 13.24 11.48
CA ASP A 189 -4.99 14.69 11.18
C ASP A 189 -3.54 15.21 11.33
N GLU A 190 -2.81 14.72 12.33
CA GLU A 190 -1.39 15.02 12.47
C GLU A 190 -0.58 14.36 11.34
N ALA A 191 -0.93 13.13 10.96
CA ALA A 191 -0.33 12.41 9.84
C ALA A 191 -0.53 13.16 8.50
N GLU A 192 -1.71 13.74 8.28
CA GLU A 192 -2.00 14.57 7.11
C GLU A 192 -1.14 15.84 7.09
N ARG A 193 -1.06 16.57 8.21
CA ARG A 193 -0.17 17.75 8.33
C ARG A 193 1.31 17.43 8.13
N MET A 194 1.73 16.20 8.42
CA MET A 194 3.09 15.72 8.16
C MET A 194 3.34 15.31 6.70
N GLY A 195 2.28 15.17 5.90
CA GLY A 195 2.35 14.67 4.53
C GLY A 195 2.30 13.14 4.41
N LEU A 196 2.00 12.42 5.50
CA LEU A 196 1.89 10.97 5.49
C LEU A 196 0.56 10.50 4.88
N VAL A 197 -0.52 11.28 5.02
CA VAL A 197 -1.85 11.00 4.47
C VAL A 197 -2.06 11.80 3.19
N THR A 198 -2.50 11.13 2.13
CA THR A 198 -2.81 11.74 0.83
C THR A 198 -4.15 12.47 0.86
N ARG A 199 -5.15 11.89 1.52
CA ARG A 199 -6.48 12.45 1.73
C ARG A 199 -6.99 12.15 3.13
N LEU A 200 -7.47 13.16 3.83
CA LEU A 200 -8.19 13.04 5.08
C LEU A 200 -9.69 13.26 4.83
N VAL A 201 -10.54 12.43 5.42
CA VAL A 201 -12.01 12.52 5.33
C VAL A 201 -12.63 12.34 6.70
N ASP A 202 -13.82 12.88 6.91
CA ASP A 202 -14.52 12.76 8.20
C ASP A 202 -15.05 11.33 8.41
N ASP A 203 -15.52 10.70 7.32
CA ASP A 203 -16.06 9.34 7.31
C ASP A 203 -15.78 8.66 5.95
N ASN A 204 -16.30 7.44 5.74
CA ASN A 204 -16.29 6.72 4.47
C ASN A 204 -14.97 6.77 3.70
N CYS A 205 -13.85 6.52 4.38
CA CYS A 205 -12.55 6.54 3.72
C CYS A 205 -12.42 5.49 2.60
N HIS A 206 -13.16 4.38 2.67
CA HIS A 206 -13.21 3.40 1.59
C HIS A 206 -13.87 4.00 0.33
N GLY A 207 -14.98 4.73 0.47
CA GLY A 207 -15.60 5.45 -0.65
C GLY A 207 -14.67 6.48 -1.27
N ALA A 208 -13.96 7.26 -0.45
CA ALA A 208 -12.98 8.23 -0.92
C ALA A 208 -11.75 7.57 -1.59
N ALA A 209 -11.34 6.38 -1.14
CA ALA A 209 -10.30 5.59 -1.79
C ALA A 209 -10.77 5.04 -3.14
N LEU A 210 -12.04 4.59 -3.23
CA LEU A 210 -12.66 4.19 -4.50
C LEU A 210 -12.70 5.34 -5.50
N ASP A 211 -13.07 6.54 -5.07
CA ASP A 211 -13.10 7.71 -5.96
C ASP A 211 -11.68 8.06 -6.46
N LEU A 212 -10.68 7.96 -5.60
CA LEU A 212 -9.29 8.13 -6.00
C LEU A 212 -8.84 7.03 -6.98
N ALA A 213 -9.18 5.77 -6.71
CA ALA A 213 -8.87 4.64 -7.59
C ALA A 213 -9.53 4.78 -8.96
N ARG A 214 -10.81 5.22 -9.00
CA ARG A 214 -11.54 5.49 -10.26
C ARG A 214 -10.84 6.52 -11.10
N SER A 215 -10.37 7.64 -10.51
CA SER A 215 -9.65 8.66 -11.27
C SER A 215 -8.36 8.10 -11.86
N LEU A 216 -7.60 7.29 -11.12
CA LEU A 216 -6.40 6.63 -11.63
C LEU A 216 -6.72 5.67 -12.80
N VAL A 217 -7.77 4.87 -12.68
CA VAL A 217 -8.15 3.88 -13.69
C VAL A 217 -8.71 4.53 -14.94
N THR A 218 -9.46 5.64 -14.82
CA THR A 218 -10.15 6.27 -15.97
C THR A 218 -9.33 7.35 -16.65
N GLU A 219 -8.54 8.11 -15.90
CA GLU A 219 -7.85 9.30 -16.43
C GLU A 219 -6.39 9.01 -16.82
N VAL A 220 -5.77 7.94 -16.26
CA VAL A 220 -4.36 7.61 -16.50
C VAL A 220 -4.24 6.34 -17.33
N SER A 221 -3.39 6.35 -18.36
CA SER A 221 -3.09 5.14 -19.14
C SER A 221 -2.51 4.05 -18.22
N PRO A 222 -2.94 2.78 -18.37
CA PRO A 222 -2.44 1.67 -17.57
C PRO A 222 -0.92 1.54 -17.61
N HIS A 223 -0.34 1.72 -18.79
CA HIS A 223 1.11 1.64 -18.97
C HIS A 223 1.82 2.81 -18.30
N SER A 224 1.30 4.04 -18.43
CA SER A 224 1.86 5.21 -17.75
C SER A 224 1.82 5.07 -16.23
N LEU A 225 0.72 4.54 -15.68
CA LEU A 225 0.57 4.32 -14.24
C LEU A 225 1.66 3.37 -13.70
N ARG A 226 1.83 2.22 -14.35
CA ARG A 226 2.87 1.23 -14.01
C ARG A 226 4.28 1.79 -14.19
N ALA A 227 4.56 2.41 -15.33
CA ALA A 227 5.88 2.98 -15.63
C ALA A 227 6.28 4.05 -14.62
N THR A 228 5.35 4.96 -14.27
CA THR A 228 5.60 6.02 -13.29
C THR A 228 5.84 5.46 -11.89
N LYS A 229 5.02 4.51 -11.43
CA LYS A 229 5.26 3.82 -10.16
C LYS A 229 6.66 3.18 -10.15
N ARG A 230 7.01 2.44 -11.22
CA ARG A 230 8.31 1.79 -11.35
C ARG A 230 9.47 2.78 -11.32
N GLN A 231 9.35 3.92 -12.01
CA GLN A 231 10.36 4.98 -11.94
C GLN A 231 10.55 5.50 -10.50
N MET A 232 9.45 5.86 -9.83
CA MET A 232 9.51 6.40 -8.47
C MET A 232 10.20 5.46 -7.48
N VAL A 233 9.88 4.15 -7.54
CA VAL A 233 10.44 3.18 -6.58
C VAL A 233 11.89 2.82 -6.91
N ILE A 234 12.28 2.73 -8.18
CA ILE A 234 13.68 2.52 -8.58
C ILE A 234 14.52 3.74 -8.24
N ASP A 235 14.03 4.95 -8.51
CA ASP A 235 14.75 6.19 -8.17
C ASP A 235 14.93 6.35 -6.65
N ALA A 236 14.06 5.78 -5.83
CA ALA A 236 14.25 5.75 -4.38
C ALA A 236 15.43 4.87 -3.92
N THR A 237 15.99 4.02 -4.79
CA THR A 237 17.14 3.15 -4.47
C THR A 237 18.50 3.78 -4.77
N HIS A 238 18.55 4.96 -5.40
CA HIS A 238 19.82 5.62 -5.76
C HIS A 238 19.71 7.14 -5.69
N ASP A 239 20.88 7.81 -5.62
CA ASP A 239 21.03 9.28 -5.58
C ASP A 239 21.63 9.81 -6.91
N ASN A 240 21.16 9.30 -8.05
CA ASN A 240 21.70 9.71 -9.36
C ASN A 240 20.61 10.32 -10.26
N PRO A 241 20.38 11.65 -10.21
CA PRO A 241 19.35 12.30 -11.01
C PRO A 241 19.61 12.22 -12.52
N GLY A 242 20.88 12.14 -12.96
CA GLY A 242 21.21 11.98 -14.37
C GLY A 242 20.74 10.63 -14.93
N ARG A 243 20.86 9.56 -14.12
CA ARG A 243 20.30 8.26 -14.46
C ARG A 243 18.77 8.32 -14.59
N SER A 244 18.09 8.92 -13.61
CA SER A 244 16.63 9.07 -13.64
C SER A 244 16.15 9.82 -14.89
N VAL A 245 16.84 10.88 -15.30
CA VAL A 245 16.52 11.62 -16.54
C VAL A 245 16.73 10.75 -17.77
N SER A 246 17.84 10.03 -17.85
CA SER A 246 18.15 9.16 -19.01
C SER A 246 17.14 8.01 -19.12
N ASP A 247 16.78 7.38 -18.01
CA ASP A 247 15.78 6.32 -17.97
C ASP A 247 14.39 6.86 -18.38
N ALA A 248 14.04 8.08 -17.95
CA ALA A 248 12.80 8.74 -18.36
C ALA A 248 12.75 9.02 -19.87
N GLN A 249 13.87 9.48 -20.46
CA GLN A 249 13.99 9.73 -21.89
C GLN A 249 13.80 8.43 -22.71
N ALA A 250 14.46 7.34 -22.31
CA ALA A 250 14.32 6.06 -22.98
C ALA A 250 12.87 5.53 -22.93
N ARG A 251 12.19 5.69 -21.80
CA ARG A 251 10.78 5.32 -21.66
C ARG A 251 9.87 6.23 -22.50
N LEU A 252 10.14 7.53 -22.55
CA LEU A 252 9.39 8.47 -23.38
C LEU A 252 9.46 8.08 -24.87
N GLU A 253 10.66 7.76 -25.37
CA GLU A 253 10.85 7.30 -26.75
C GLU A 253 10.03 6.04 -27.04
N GLN A 254 10.06 5.06 -26.14
CA GLN A 254 9.29 3.82 -26.28
C GLN A 254 7.80 4.10 -26.23
N MET A 255 7.31 4.74 -25.17
CA MET A 255 5.87 4.92 -24.92
C MET A 255 5.20 5.86 -25.93
N SER A 256 5.94 6.79 -26.54
CA SER A 256 5.41 7.67 -27.60
C SER A 256 5.03 6.93 -28.87
N THR A 257 5.44 5.69 -29.05
CA THR A 257 5.07 4.83 -30.18
C THR A 257 3.89 3.91 -29.89
N GLU A 258 3.36 3.92 -28.65
CA GLU A 258 2.31 3.00 -28.22
C GLU A 258 0.90 3.51 -28.58
N PRO A 259 -0.07 2.60 -28.72
CA PRO A 259 -1.45 2.96 -29.06
C PRO A 259 -2.08 3.94 -28.06
N ASP A 260 -1.81 3.80 -26.76
CA ASP A 260 -2.34 4.67 -25.72
C ASP A 260 -1.82 6.12 -25.81
N TYR A 261 -0.59 6.32 -26.31
CA TYR A 261 -0.11 7.67 -26.62
C TYR A 261 -0.92 8.33 -27.74
N HIS A 262 -1.19 7.59 -28.82
CA HIS A 262 -2.03 8.08 -29.94
C HIS A 262 -3.45 8.38 -29.47
N GLU A 263 -4.04 7.50 -28.66
CA GLU A 263 -5.37 7.73 -28.09
C GLU A 263 -5.37 8.97 -27.18
N ALA A 264 -4.35 9.15 -26.34
CA ALA A 264 -4.23 10.32 -25.45
C ALA A 264 -4.22 11.64 -26.24
N ILE A 265 -3.42 11.72 -27.31
CA ILE A 265 -3.36 12.90 -28.19
C ILE A 265 -4.68 13.13 -28.90
N THR A 266 -5.31 12.07 -29.44
CA THR A 266 -6.61 12.15 -30.12
C THR A 266 -7.69 12.65 -29.16
N ALA A 267 -7.79 12.04 -27.97
CA ALA A 267 -8.75 12.43 -26.93
C ALA A 267 -8.56 13.89 -26.49
N PHE A 268 -7.30 14.32 -26.33
CA PHE A 268 -6.97 15.70 -25.97
C PHE A 268 -7.44 16.71 -27.06
N VAL A 269 -7.14 16.43 -28.33
CA VAL A 269 -7.57 17.28 -29.48
C VAL A 269 -9.08 17.33 -29.62
N GLU A 270 -9.75 16.17 -29.42
CA GLU A 270 -11.21 16.03 -29.51
C GLU A 270 -11.94 16.51 -28.24
N ARG A 271 -11.22 16.84 -27.18
CA ARG A 271 -11.77 17.27 -25.88
C ARG A 271 -12.74 16.24 -25.27
N ARG A 272 -12.40 14.98 -25.36
CA ARG A 272 -13.16 13.86 -24.77
C ARG A 272 -12.27 13.07 -23.79
N PRO A 273 -12.89 12.27 -22.89
CA PRO A 273 -12.12 11.30 -22.11
C PRO A 273 -11.40 10.28 -23.00
N PRO A 274 -10.18 9.87 -22.61
CA PRO A 274 -9.45 8.82 -23.32
C PRO A 274 -10.12 7.45 -23.14
N ARG A 275 -9.85 6.55 -24.09
CA ARG A 275 -10.30 5.15 -24.07
C ARG A 275 -9.07 4.27 -24.10
N TRP A 276 -8.54 3.98 -22.93
CA TRP A 276 -7.33 3.20 -22.80
C TRP A 276 -7.48 1.77 -23.29
N ASN A 277 -6.45 1.26 -23.96
CA ASN A 277 -6.35 -0.17 -24.25
C ASN A 277 -6.16 -0.94 -22.93
N ARG A 278 -6.81 -2.10 -22.85
CA ARG A 278 -6.72 -2.99 -21.67
C ARG A 278 -5.58 -3.96 -21.83
#